data_b9769fc14157b34bf91bf2b8808c0aa2
#
_entry.id   b9769fc14157b34bf91bf2b8808c0aa2
#
_cell.length_a   1.000
_cell.length_b   1.000
_cell.length_c   1.000
_cell.angle_alpha   90.00
_cell.angle_beta   90.00
_cell.angle_gamma   90.00
#
_symmetry.space_group_name_H-M   'P 1'
#
loop_
_entity.id
_entity.type
_entity.pdbx_description
1 polymer ?
#
loop_
_entity_poly.entity_id
_entity_poly.type
_entity_poly.pdbx_seq_one_letter_code
_entity_poly.pdbx_strand_id
1 'polypeptide(L)'
;MSGSDIAWVLMSSALVWLMVPGLALFYGGFSDVRSTVNTLAMVLIAIAIGGVLWFTVGYSLTFSGNGPIIGDLKHAFLNSVSMTQSTRGLSIPDGAFALFQGMFPMITMAIIAGAVVGRMNFKAFVLFLIGWMMLVYVPLAHMVWGGGLLAQMGAIDFAGGDVVHISSGVSGLVLALLIGKRQHVTQLTAHNML
;
A
#
# COMPACT_ATOMS: atom_id res chain seq x y z
N MET A 1 17.10 -14.68 16.53
CA MET A 1 17.11 -14.38 15.10
C MET A 1 17.33 -15.66 14.32
N SER A 2 16.48 -15.89 13.31
CA SER A 2 16.58 -17.05 12.41
C SER A 2 16.99 -16.57 11.03
N GLY A 3 18.12 -17.08 10.49
CA GLY A 3 18.59 -16.70 9.16
C GLY A 3 17.62 -17.13 8.05
N SER A 4 16.95 -18.28 8.22
CA SER A 4 15.93 -18.79 7.31
C SER A 4 14.70 -17.87 7.28
N ASP A 5 14.23 -17.38 8.43
CA ASP A 5 13.07 -16.50 8.52
C ASP A 5 13.39 -15.13 7.91
N ILE A 6 14.60 -14.62 8.13
CA ILE A 6 15.05 -13.37 7.50
C ILE A 6 15.07 -13.53 5.98
N ALA A 7 15.68 -14.60 5.46
CA ALA A 7 15.73 -14.86 4.03
C ALA A 7 14.33 -15.00 3.42
N TRP A 8 13.43 -15.69 4.12
CA TRP A 8 12.04 -15.85 3.69
C TRP A 8 11.29 -14.54 3.63
N VAL A 9 11.40 -13.70 4.67
CA VAL A 9 10.70 -12.40 4.71
C VAL A 9 11.26 -11.43 3.69
N LEU A 10 12.58 -11.41 3.45
CA LEU A 10 13.17 -10.57 2.41
C LEU A 10 12.75 -11.03 1.00
N MET A 11 12.72 -12.34 0.74
CA MET A 11 12.18 -12.87 -0.51
C MET A 11 10.70 -12.52 -0.69
N SER A 12 9.90 -12.68 0.37
CA SER A 12 8.48 -12.30 0.36
C SER A 12 8.30 -10.81 0.10
N SER A 13 9.16 -9.95 0.66
CA SER A 13 9.16 -8.51 0.40
C SER A 13 9.40 -8.20 -1.08
N ALA A 14 10.37 -8.88 -1.69
CA ALA A 14 10.67 -8.73 -3.11
C ALA A 14 9.48 -9.17 -4.00
N LEU A 15 8.81 -10.26 -3.62
CA LEU A 15 7.64 -10.76 -4.35
C LEU A 15 6.44 -9.80 -4.21
N VAL A 16 6.17 -9.26 -3.02
CA VAL A 16 5.11 -8.25 -2.83
C VAL A 16 5.45 -6.97 -3.60
N TRP A 17 6.70 -6.54 -3.59
CA TRP A 17 7.13 -5.39 -4.40
C TRP A 17 6.88 -5.64 -5.90
N LEU A 18 7.18 -6.85 -6.39
CA LEU A 18 6.97 -7.25 -7.79
C LEU A 18 5.47 -7.27 -8.18
N MET A 19 4.56 -7.41 -7.21
CA MET A 19 3.11 -7.34 -7.48
C MET A 19 2.71 -5.98 -8.08
N VAL A 20 3.37 -4.87 -7.70
CA VAL A 20 3.00 -3.54 -8.22
C VAL A 20 3.27 -3.41 -9.72
N PRO A 21 4.48 -3.68 -10.26
CA PRO A 21 4.67 -3.71 -11.71
C PRO A 21 3.84 -4.78 -12.42
N GLY A 22 3.61 -5.94 -11.80
CA GLY A 22 2.69 -6.94 -12.34
C GLY A 22 1.27 -6.39 -12.50
N LEU A 23 0.76 -5.69 -11.48
CA LEU A 23 -0.55 -5.03 -11.53
C LEU A 23 -0.58 -3.89 -12.56
N ALA A 24 0.52 -3.16 -12.73
CA ALA A 24 0.64 -2.14 -13.75
C ALA A 24 0.46 -2.71 -15.16
N LEU A 25 1.13 -3.82 -15.47
CA LEU A 25 0.99 -4.53 -16.73
C LEU A 25 -0.44 -5.05 -16.93
N PHE A 26 -1.03 -5.65 -15.90
CA PHE A 26 -2.40 -6.16 -15.93
C PHE A 26 -3.41 -5.04 -16.23
N TYR A 27 -3.40 -3.93 -15.48
CA TYR A 27 -4.28 -2.81 -15.73
C TYR A 27 -4.00 -2.13 -17.07
N GLY A 28 -2.73 -2.04 -17.47
CA GLY A 28 -2.31 -1.53 -18.76
C GLY A 28 -2.92 -2.32 -19.92
N GLY A 29 -2.94 -3.65 -19.81
CA GLY A 29 -3.52 -4.54 -20.81
C GLY A 29 -5.04 -4.41 -20.97
N PHE A 30 -5.74 -4.00 -19.92
CA PHE A 30 -7.19 -3.73 -19.94
C PHE A 30 -7.56 -2.27 -20.18
N SER A 31 -6.59 -1.36 -20.22
CA SER A 31 -6.85 0.06 -20.53
C SER A 31 -6.96 0.30 -22.03
N ASP A 32 -7.49 1.46 -22.44
CA ASP A 32 -7.39 1.92 -23.83
C ASP A 32 -5.90 2.04 -24.22
N VAL A 33 -5.53 1.62 -25.44
CA VAL A 33 -4.15 1.68 -25.97
C VAL A 33 -3.54 3.07 -25.78
N ARG A 34 -4.33 4.14 -25.99
CA ARG A 34 -3.89 5.53 -25.81
C ARG A 34 -3.61 5.89 -24.34
N SER A 35 -4.20 5.15 -23.39
CA SER A 35 -4.09 5.39 -21.96
C SER A 35 -3.09 4.46 -21.27
N THR A 36 -2.52 3.47 -21.98
CA THR A 36 -1.69 2.41 -21.40
C THR A 36 -0.51 2.98 -20.63
N VAL A 37 0.27 3.91 -21.23
CA VAL A 37 1.43 4.51 -20.57
C VAL A 37 1.03 5.29 -19.31
N ASN A 38 -0.07 6.05 -19.38
CA ASN A 38 -0.58 6.77 -18.22
C ASN A 38 -1.06 5.80 -17.11
N THR A 39 -1.68 4.69 -17.50
CA THR A 39 -2.08 3.62 -16.57
C THR A 39 -0.90 3.02 -15.85
N LEU A 40 0.14 2.64 -16.58
CA LEU A 40 1.39 2.13 -16.01
C LEU A 40 2.00 3.13 -15.03
N ALA A 41 2.08 4.42 -15.43
CA ALA A 41 2.61 5.48 -14.58
C ALA A 41 1.78 5.68 -13.31
N MET A 42 0.44 5.64 -13.39
CA MET A 42 -0.44 5.76 -12.22
C MET A 42 -0.26 4.62 -11.22
N VAL A 43 -0.04 3.40 -11.70
CA VAL A 43 0.21 2.26 -10.81
C VAL A 43 1.62 2.32 -10.21
N LEU A 44 2.64 2.58 -11.04
CA LEU A 44 4.04 2.57 -10.60
C LEU A 44 4.38 3.72 -9.64
N ILE A 45 3.70 4.88 -9.74
CA ILE A 45 3.94 6.01 -8.83
C ILE A 45 3.64 5.65 -7.37
N ALA A 46 2.78 4.64 -7.12
CA ALA A 46 2.48 4.14 -5.79
C ALA A 46 3.73 3.62 -5.07
N ILE A 47 4.70 3.06 -5.79
CA ILE A 47 5.99 2.62 -5.22
C ILE A 47 6.75 3.83 -4.65
N ALA A 48 6.87 4.90 -5.43
CA ALA A 48 7.62 6.07 -5.00
C ALA A 48 6.94 6.79 -3.83
N ILE A 49 5.63 7.04 -3.93
CA ILE A 49 4.87 7.70 -2.86
C ILE A 49 4.86 6.83 -1.60
N GLY A 50 4.53 5.53 -1.74
CA GLY A 50 4.49 4.59 -0.63
C GLY A 50 5.84 4.45 0.05
N GLY A 51 6.91 4.30 -0.72
CA GLY A 51 8.27 4.19 -0.19
C GLY A 51 8.69 5.44 0.58
N VAL A 52 8.57 6.62 -0.03
CA VAL A 52 8.96 7.88 0.63
C VAL A 52 8.16 8.11 1.91
N LEU A 53 6.83 8.04 1.83
CA LEU A 53 5.98 8.30 3.01
C LEU A 53 6.13 7.24 4.09
N TRP A 54 6.31 5.96 3.70
CA TRP A 54 6.48 4.89 4.67
C TRP A 54 7.77 5.04 5.47
N PHE A 55 8.91 5.18 4.80
CA PHE A 55 10.20 5.25 5.48
C PHE A 55 10.47 6.59 6.16
N THR A 56 9.74 7.65 5.81
CA THR A 56 9.85 8.93 6.53
C THR A 56 9.01 8.95 7.80
N VAL A 57 7.70 8.69 7.71
CA VAL A 57 6.77 8.83 8.84
C VAL A 57 5.80 7.67 8.99
N GLY A 58 5.42 7.00 7.89
CA GLY A 58 4.34 6.00 7.87
C GLY A 58 4.63 4.81 8.79
N TYR A 59 5.85 4.26 8.75
CA TYR A 59 6.23 3.17 9.66
C TYR A 59 6.07 3.55 11.12
N SER A 60 6.56 4.73 11.49
CA SER A 60 6.46 5.22 12.86
C SER A 60 5.01 5.37 13.32
N LEU A 61 4.20 6.07 12.54
CA LEU A 61 2.80 6.30 12.85
C LEU A 61 1.95 5.02 12.87
N THR A 62 2.40 3.96 12.18
CA THR A 62 1.73 2.67 12.16
C THR A 62 2.16 1.78 13.33
N PHE A 63 3.46 1.70 13.61
CA PHE A 63 4.01 0.67 14.49
C PHE A 63 4.70 1.20 15.74
N SER A 64 4.61 2.48 16.06
CA SER A 64 5.16 3.10 17.26
C SER A 64 4.05 3.74 18.11
N GLY A 65 4.27 3.82 19.42
CA GLY A 65 3.28 4.38 20.34
C GLY A 65 2.10 3.46 20.63
N ASN A 66 1.19 3.93 21.50
CA ASN A 66 0.03 3.18 22.01
C ASN A 66 -1.29 3.94 21.79
N GLY A 67 -1.34 4.84 20.80
CA GLY A 67 -2.58 5.54 20.44
C GLY A 67 -3.67 4.56 19.94
N PRO A 68 -4.96 4.89 20.11
CA PRO A 68 -6.02 4.00 19.64
C PRO A 68 -6.19 4.02 18.11
N ILE A 69 -5.84 5.12 17.43
CA ILE A 69 -6.07 5.32 16.00
C ILE A 69 -4.77 5.48 15.22
N ILE A 70 -3.77 6.10 15.82
CA ILE A 70 -2.48 6.40 15.19
C ILE A 70 -1.37 6.35 16.22
N GLY A 71 -0.19 5.95 15.80
CA GLY A 71 1.01 5.91 16.63
C GLY A 71 1.70 7.26 16.80
N ASP A 72 2.97 7.22 17.17
CA ASP A 72 3.82 8.39 17.37
C ASP A 72 4.94 8.51 16.32
N LEU A 73 5.78 9.55 16.41
CA LEU A 73 6.89 9.82 15.49
C LEU A 73 8.26 9.36 16.03
N LYS A 74 8.30 8.51 17.04
CA LYS A 74 9.54 8.07 17.67
C LYS A 74 10.48 7.35 16.70
N HIS A 75 9.93 6.63 15.74
CA HIS A 75 10.68 5.91 14.71
C HIS A 75 10.63 6.60 13.32
N ALA A 76 10.35 7.91 13.29
CA ALA A 76 10.39 8.68 12.05
C ALA A 76 11.78 8.55 11.39
N PHE A 77 11.82 8.43 10.06
CA PHE A 77 13.03 8.15 9.28
C PHE A 77 13.75 6.87 9.71
N LEU A 78 13.00 5.87 10.22
CA LEU A 78 13.51 4.63 10.80
C LEU A 78 14.49 4.85 11.96
N ASN A 79 14.41 5.98 12.64
CA ASN A 79 15.23 6.26 13.80
C ASN A 79 15.05 5.16 14.86
N SER A 80 16.16 4.67 15.40
CA SER A 80 16.19 3.60 16.42
C SER A 80 15.53 2.27 15.99
N VAL A 81 15.29 2.05 14.69
CA VAL A 81 14.87 0.75 14.15
C VAL A 81 16.11 -0.13 13.97
N SER A 82 16.19 -1.22 14.72
CA SER A 82 17.37 -2.10 14.69
C SER A 82 17.41 -2.97 13.45
N MET A 83 18.58 -3.02 12.80
CA MET A 83 18.81 -3.91 11.64
C MET A 83 19.28 -5.31 12.06
N THR A 84 19.55 -5.53 13.34
CA THR A 84 20.13 -6.78 13.86
C THR A 84 19.35 -7.39 15.02
N GLN A 85 18.36 -6.68 15.57
CA GLN A 85 17.59 -7.14 16.73
C GLN A 85 16.09 -6.92 16.50
N SER A 86 15.25 -7.66 17.22
CA SER A 86 13.80 -7.46 17.25
C SER A 86 13.38 -6.92 18.61
N THR A 87 12.77 -5.75 18.63
CA THR A 87 12.08 -5.20 19.81
C THR A 87 10.66 -5.74 19.95
N ARG A 88 10.16 -6.43 18.89
CA ARG A 88 8.81 -7.00 18.79
C ARG A 88 8.74 -8.48 19.20
N GLY A 89 9.85 -9.09 19.60
CA GLY A 89 9.93 -10.53 19.93
C GLY A 89 9.79 -11.44 18.70
N LEU A 90 10.04 -10.92 17.49
CA LEU A 90 10.00 -11.70 16.25
C LEU A 90 11.33 -12.40 15.99
N SER A 91 11.31 -13.44 15.15
CA SER A 91 12.53 -14.15 14.70
C SER A 91 13.35 -13.36 13.67
N ILE A 92 12.84 -12.21 13.20
CA ILE A 92 13.46 -11.31 12.23
C ILE A 92 13.76 -9.94 12.87
N PRO A 93 14.77 -9.18 12.41
CA PRO A 93 15.06 -7.85 12.92
C PRO A 93 13.97 -6.83 12.54
N ASP A 94 13.86 -5.76 13.34
CA ASP A 94 12.86 -4.72 13.11
C ASP A 94 13.00 -4.05 11.74
N GLY A 95 14.23 -3.93 11.20
CA GLY A 95 14.45 -3.40 9.85
C GLY A 95 13.87 -4.29 8.75
N ALA A 96 14.01 -5.62 8.87
CA ALA A 96 13.37 -6.54 7.93
C ALA A 96 11.84 -6.49 8.03
N PHE A 97 11.30 -6.37 9.25
CA PHE A 97 9.88 -6.16 9.47
C PHE A 97 9.39 -4.84 8.84
N ALA A 98 10.13 -3.74 9.07
CA ALA A 98 9.77 -2.43 8.50
C ALA A 98 9.78 -2.44 6.97
N LEU A 99 10.76 -3.12 6.35
CA LEU A 99 10.84 -3.30 4.91
C LEU A 99 9.63 -4.08 4.39
N PHE A 100 9.35 -5.24 4.97
CA PHE A 100 8.22 -6.08 4.56
C PHE A 100 6.89 -5.34 4.66
N GLN A 101 6.65 -4.69 5.79
CA GLN A 101 5.44 -3.90 6.00
C GLN A 101 5.33 -2.68 5.07
N GLY A 102 6.45 -2.14 4.59
CA GLY A 102 6.48 -1.06 3.62
C GLY A 102 5.99 -1.44 2.22
N MET A 103 5.99 -2.73 1.88
CA MET A 103 5.50 -3.20 0.58
C MET A 103 3.97 -3.07 0.46
N PHE A 104 3.25 -3.15 1.59
CA PHE A 104 1.78 -3.16 1.58
C PHE A 104 1.12 -1.82 1.26
N PRO A 105 1.55 -0.65 1.77
CA PRO A 105 0.99 0.62 1.31
C PRO A 105 1.21 0.85 -0.19
N MET A 106 2.33 0.39 -0.76
CA MET A 106 2.61 0.51 -2.19
C MET A 106 1.58 -0.26 -3.02
N ILE A 107 1.36 -1.55 -2.71
CA ILE A 107 0.39 -2.35 -3.45
C ILE A 107 -1.05 -1.89 -3.20
N THR A 108 -1.40 -1.45 -1.99
CA THR A 108 -2.73 -0.97 -1.64
C THR A 108 -3.12 0.26 -2.48
N MET A 109 -2.21 1.24 -2.57
CA MET A 109 -2.41 2.41 -3.42
C MET A 109 -2.47 2.04 -4.92
N ALA A 110 -1.67 1.07 -5.35
CA ALA A 110 -1.67 0.57 -6.71
C ALA A 110 -3.03 -0.06 -7.10
N ILE A 111 -3.69 -0.78 -6.18
CA ILE A 111 -5.02 -1.35 -6.41
C ILE A 111 -6.05 -0.25 -6.70
N ILE A 112 -6.01 0.88 -5.99
CA ILE A 112 -6.95 1.99 -6.19
C ILE A 112 -6.85 2.54 -7.62
N ALA A 113 -5.67 2.53 -8.24
CA ALA A 113 -5.48 3.03 -9.59
C ALA A 113 -6.45 2.40 -10.60
N GLY A 114 -6.74 1.09 -10.48
CA GLY A 114 -7.65 0.38 -11.36
C GLY A 114 -9.06 0.98 -11.44
N ALA A 115 -9.54 1.56 -10.34
CA ALA A 115 -10.85 2.20 -10.29
C ALA A 115 -10.89 3.55 -11.02
N VAL A 116 -9.77 4.26 -11.14
CA VAL A 116 -9.70 5.65 -11.63
C VAL A 116 -8.96 5.83 -12.95
N VAL A 117 -8.31 4.78 -13.45
CA VAL A 117 -7.64 4.77 -14.76
C VAL A 117 -8.60 5.22 -15.87
N GLY A 118 -8.12 6.13 -16.72
CA GLY A 118 -8.91 6.72 -17.81
C GLY A 118 -10.00 7.70 -17.37
N ARG A 119 -10.05 8.06 -16.08
CA ARG A 119 -11.05 8.97 -15.48
C ARG A 119 -10.45 10.10 -14.68
N MET A 120 -9.27 9.91 -14.09
CA MET A 120 -8.62 10.85 -13.19
C MET A 120 -7.31 11.37 -13.77
N ASN A 121 -7.04 12.66 -13.60
CA ASN A 121 -5.76 13.26 -13.98
C ASN A 121 -4.63 12.72 -13.09
N PHE A 122 -3.46 12.47 -13.67
CA PHE A 122 -2.29 11.94 -12.97
C PHE A 122 -1.90 12.78 -11.73
N LYS A 123 -1.86 14.11 -11.86
CA LYS A 123 -1.51 15.01 -10.72
C LYS A 123 -2.52 14.91 -9.58
N ALA A 124 -3.82 14.88 -9.91
CA ALA A 124 -4.88 14.72 -8.92
C ALA A 124 -4.77 13.37 -8.21
N PHE A 125 -4.43 12.30 -8.95
CA PHE A 125 -4.23 10.98 -8.38
C PHE A 125 -3.03 10.94 -7.42
N VAL A 126 -1.90 11.55 -7.78
CA VAL A 126 -0.73 11.66 -6.90
C VAL A 126 -1.07 12.37 -5.58
N LEU A 127 -1.76 13.51 -5.65
CA LEU A 127 -2.19 14.24 -4.45
C LEU A 127 -3.17 13.43 -3.61
N PHE A 128 -4.10 12.75 -4.26
CA PHE A 128 -5.02 11.83 -3.60
C PHE A 128 -4.28 10.72 -2.85
N LEU A 129 -3.30 10.05 -3.48
CA LEU A 129 -2.55 8.96 -2.87
C LEU A 129 -1.77 9.41 -1.63
N ILE A 130 -1.15 10.60 -1.68
CA ILE A 130 -0.42 11.18 -0.53
C ILE A 130 -1.39 11.37 0.65
N GLY A 131 -2.51 12.06 0.41
CA GLY A 131 -3.52 12.27 1.43
C GLY A 131 -4.15 10.97 1.94
N TRP A 132 -4.49 10.06 1.02
CA TRP A 132 -5.11 8.78 1.34
C TRP A 132 -4.19 7.89 2.19
N MET A 133 -2.91 7.82 1.86
CA MET A 133 -1.96 7.03 2.64
C MET A 133 -1.90 7.52 4.09
N MET A 134 -1.84 8.84 4.29
CA MET A 134 -1.71 9.41 5.63
C MET A 134 -3.01 9.41 6.43
N LEU A 135 -4.16 9.59 5.78
CA LEU A 135 -5.47 9.74 6.45
C LEU A 135 -6.26 8.43 6.53
N VAL A 136 -5.97 7.46 5.68
CA VAL A 136 -6.71 6.19 5.62
C VAL A 136 -5.80 5.01 5.93
N TYR A 137 -4.74 4.80 5.12
CA TYR A 137 -3.90 3.61 5.24
C TYR A 137 -3.20 3.54 6.59
N VAL A 138 -2.45 4.58 6.95
CA VAL A 138 -1.64 4.60 8.18
C VAL A 138 -2.49 4.44 9.44
N PRO A 139 -3.60 5.19 9.63
CA PRO A 139 -4.48 4.99 10.78
C PRO A 139 -5.08 3.58 10.81
N LEU A 140 -5.59 3.06 9.69
CA LEU A 140 -6.18 1.73 9.64
C LEU A 140 -5.15 0.64 9.97
N ALA A 141 -3.95 0.73 9.39
CA ALA A 141 -2.86 -0.20 9.66
C ALA A 141 -2.43 -0.14 11.13
N HIS A 142 -2.40 1.03 11.76
CA HIS A 142 -2.15 1.16 13.19
C HIS A 142 -3.26 0.52 14.02
N MET A 143 -4.52 0.80 13.70
CA MET A 143 -5.67 0.24 14.43
C MET A 143 -5.70 -1.29 14.38
N VAL A 144 -5.32 -1.91 13.25
CA VAL A 144 -5.40 -3.36 13.04
C VAL A 144 -4.10 -4.07 13.39
N TRP A 145 -2.96 -3.59 12.92
CA TRP A 145 -1.65 -4.26 13.06
C TRP A 145 -0.70 -3.60 14.07
N GLY A 146 -0.92 -2.30 14.35
CA GLY A 146 -0.06 -1.52 15.26
C GLY A 146 -0.43 -1.65 16.74
N GLY A 147 -1.47 -2.42 17.08
CA GLY A 147 -1.96 -2.56 18.45
C GLY A 147 -3.01 -1.52 18.86
N GLY A 148 -3.58 -0.80 17.89
CA GLY A 148 -4.63 0.20 18.12
C GLY A 148 -6.01 -0.41 18.40
N LEU A 149 -7.05 0.38 18.22
CA LEU A 149 -8.41 0.09 18.66
C LEU A 149 -8.95 -1.25 18.16
N LEU A 150 -8.83 -1.54 16.85
CA LEU A 150 -9.38 -2.77 16.27
C LEU A 150 -8.65 -4.02 16.75
N ALA A 151 -7.32 -3.95 16.89
CA ALA A 151 -6.54 -5.03 17.49
C ALA A 151 -6.95 -5.31 18.93
N GLN A 152 -7.19 -4.25 19.73
CA GLN A 152 -7.64 -4.36 21.12
C GLN A 152 -9.06 -4.96 21.23
N MET A 153 -9.90 -4.74 20.21
CA MET A 153 -11.23 -5.36 20.10
C MET A 153 -11.19 -6.83 19.63
N GLY A 154 -9.98 -7.33 19.29
CA GLY A 154 -9.80 -8.72 18.83
C GLY A 154 -9.97 -8.91 17.33
N ALA A 155 -9.94 -7.85 16.53
CA ALA A 155 -9.93 -7.98 15.08
C ALA A 155 -8.64 -8.67 14.60
N ILE A 156 -8.77 -9.64 13.70
CA ILE A 156 -7.66 -10.38 13.11
C ILE A 156 -7.65 -10.15 11.60
N ASP A 157 -6.65 -9.45 11.12
CA ASP A 157 -6.34 -9.34 9.70
C ASP A 157 -5.01 -10.04 9.42
N PHE A 158 -5.09 -11.29 8.97
CA PHE A 158 -3.91 -12.13 8.75
C PHE A 158 -3.16 -11.78 7.47
N ALA A 159 -3.87 -11.45 6.40
CA ALA A 159 -3.30 -11.29 5.06
C ALA A 159 -3.68 -9.96 4.37
N GLY A 160 -4.05 -8.93 5.13
CA GLY A 160 -4.41 -7.63 4.58
C GLY A 160 -5.85 -7.53 4.07
N GLY A 161 -6.76 -8.37 4.58
CA GLY A 161 -8.18 -8.31 4.20
C GLY A 161 -8.79 -6.94 4.43
N ASP A 162 -8.57 -6.38 5.61
CA ASP A 162 -9.05 -5.04 5.99
C ASP A 162 -8.12 -3.94 5.48
N VAL A 163 -6.84 -4.00 5.90
CA VAL A 163 -5.89 -2.90 5.70
C VAL A 163 -5.58 -2.67 4.22
N VAL A 164 -5.48 -3.73 3.43
CA VAL A 164 -5.15 -3.63 2.00
C VAL A 164 -6.41 -3.67 1.14
N HIS A 165 -7.21 -4.75 1.24
CA HIS A 165 -8.24 -5.02 0.24
C HIS A 165 -9.54 -4.25 0.49
N ILE A 166 -10.07 -4.24 1.71
CA ILE A 166 -11.29 -3.46 2.02
C ILE A 166 -11.00 -1.97 1.86
N SER A 167 -9.89 -1.46 2.40
CA SER A 167 -9.55 -0.05 2.31
C SER A 167 -9.42 0.45 0.87
N SER A 168 -8.67 -0.28 0.02
CA SER A 168 -8.51 0.07 -1.39
C SER A 168 -9.78 -0.15 -2.21
N GLY A 169 -10.52 -1.23 -1.95
CA GLY A 169 -11.74 -1.57 -2.67
C GLY A 169 -12.85 -0.55 -2.41
N VAL A 170 -13.11 -0.21 -1.14
CA VAL A 170 -14.11 0.80 -0.78
C VAL A 170 -13.71 2.17 -1.32
N SER A 171 -12.43 2.56 -1.20
CA SER A 171 -11.93 3.82 -1.75
C SER A 171 -12.09 3.87 -3.28
N GLY A 172 -11.77 2.78 -3.96
CA GLY A 172 -11.97 2.66 -5.40
C GLY A 172 -13.44 2.76 -5.80
N LEU A 173 -14.34 2.13 -5.06
CA LEU A 173 -15.79 2.23 -5.28
C LEU A 173 -16.28 3.67 -5.12
N VAL A 174 -15.93 4.32 -4.01
CA VAL A 174 -16.33 5.72 -3.74
C VAL A 174 -15.80 6.66 -4.83
N LEU A 175 -14.52 6.54 -5.20
CA LEU A 175 -13.95 7.32 -6.30
C LEU A 175 -14.67 7.07 -7.62
N ALA A 176 -15.00 5.82 -7.94
CA ALA A 176 -15.70 5.48 -9.17
C ALA A 176 -17.10 6.09 -9.22
N LEU A 177 -17.80 6.15 -8.08
CA LEU A 177 -19.12 6.78 -7.96
C LEU A 177 -19.03 8.31 -8.09
N LEU A 178 -18.05 8.94 -7.45
CA LEU A 178 -17.88 10.39 -7.48
C LEU A 178 -17.41 10.92 -8.83
N ILE A 179 -16.48 10.23 -9.48
CA ILE A 179 -15.93 10.66 -10.78
C ILE A 179 -16.88 10.32 -11.94
N GLY A 180 -17.73 9.31 -11.75
CA GLY A 180 -18.70 8.89 -12.78
C GLY A 180 -18.12 7.98 -13.86
N LYS A 181 -18.85 7.88 -15.00
CA LYS A 181 -18.52 6.95 -16.08
C LYS A 181 -17.29 7.39 -16.88
N ARG A 182 -16.55 6.43 -17.45
CA ARG A 182 -15.50 6.71 -18.43
C ARG A 182 -16.10 7.33 -19.69
N GLN A 183 -15.46 8.38 -20.22
CA GLN A 183 -16.00 9.14 -21.36
C GLN A 183 -15.93 8.38 -22.71
N HIS A 184 -15.01 7.42 -22.83
CA HIS A 184 -14.77 6.67 -24.08
C HIS A 184 -14.84 5.17 -23.84
N VAL A 185 -16.02 4.66 -23.49
CA VAL A 185 -16.26 3.20 -23.41
C VAL A 185 -16.88 2.73 -24.72
N THR A 186 -16.10 2.68 -25.77
CA THR A 186 -16.40 1.84 -26.92
C THR A 186 -15.67 0.52 -26.71
N GLN A 187 -16.41 -0.53 -26.39
CA GLN A 187 -15.96 -1.92 -26.25
C GLN A 187 -14.54 -2.08 -25.68
N LEU A 188 -14.44 -2.32 -24.37
CA LEU A 188 -13.19 -2.72 -23.73
C LEU A 188 -12.81 -4.12 -24.22
N THR A 189 -12.12 -4.21 -25.33
CA THR A 189 -11.40 -5.42 -25.71
C THR A 189 -10.02 -5.34 -25.05
N ALA A 190 -9.70 -6.33 -24.21
CA ALA A 190 -8.35 -6.47 -23.70
C ALA A 190 -7.38 -6.58 -24.88
N HIS A 191 -6.43 -5.67 -25.00
CA HIS A 191 -5.47 -5.66 -26.11
C HIS A 191 -4.18 -6.40 -25.76
N ASN A 192 -3.92 -6.60 -24.48
CA ASN A 192 -2.82 -7.41 -23.96
C ASN A 192 -3.20 -7.97 -22.58
N MET A 193 -3.11 -9.29 -22.42
CA MET A 193 -3.46 -10.00 -21.18
C MET A 193 -2.24 -10.66 -20.51
N LEU A 194 -1.04 -10.21 -20.84
CA LEU A 194 0.19 -10.68 -20.19
C LEU A 194 0.39 -10.06 -18.83
#